data_1c86e3a19fa4b1d7706d3b0c4016daca
#
_entry.id   1c86e3a19fa4b1d7706d3b0c4016daca
#
_cell.length_a   1.000
_cell.length_b   1.000
_cell.length_c   1.000
_cell.angle_alpha   90.00
_cell.angle_beta   90.00
_cell.angle_gamma   90.00
#
_symmetry.space_group_name_H-M   'P 1'
#
loop_
_entity.id
_entity.type
_entity.pdbx_description
1 polymer ?
#
loop_
_entity_poly.entity_id
_entity_poly.type
_entity_poly.pdbx_seq_one_letter_code
_entity_poly.pdbx_strand_id
1 'polypeptide(L)'
;MLAALANIFRITELRQKVVFTLAMFIVFRAGTHIPVPGVNAAVIEQLFQTGNLFGLLDMFSGGALSKFSIFAMSITPYINASIILQLLKVVVPTLEQWSKEGEEGYKKMNKLTRVLTVALGFFQACGMAWGLKMAINNPGIFSILLIATTLTAGTVFLMWIGEQITAKGVGNGISLIIFAGIVSRLPDGLQIIFQYLQAGTVNLLNVILFAVIALAMIVFVILISQGVRKIPIQYAKRVVGKRLYGGHSSYIPLKVNQAGVIPIIFASSVLMFPTTIAQFVDIPWVKTVGQWFAWGTPLQTSLYVLFILFFTYFYTAVSLNITDMSDNIKKNGGFIPGMRPGKPTTDYLDKVMSRITLAGAIFLSLIALMPNVIGWMTKIEGIYFGGTALLIVVGVALDTMKQIESLVLMRHYHGFMK
;
A
#
# COMPACT_ATOMS: atom_id res chain seq x y z
N MET A 1 -12.16 -14.84 15.08
CA MET A 1 -12.24 -14.57 13.62
C MET A 1 -13.49 -15.13 12.96
N LEU A 2 -13.73 -16.46 12.91
CA LEU A 2 -14.94 -17.03 12.27
C LEU A 2 -16.26 -16.54 12.89
N ALA A 3 -16.32 -16.38 14.22
CA ALA A 3 -17.47 -15.80 14.91
C ALA A 3 -17.69 -14.31 14.57
N ALA A 4 -16.63 -13.54 14.34
CA ALA A 4 -16.74 -12.16 13.88
C ALA A 4 -17.33 -12.08 12.47
N LEU A 5 -16.91 -12.96 11.56
CA LEU A 5 -17.48 -13.05 10.20
C LEU A 5 -18.96 -13.43 10.20
N ALA A 6 -19.38 -14.38 11.06
CA ALA A 6 -20.79 -14.72 11.22
C ALA A 6 -21.63 -13.54 11.74
N ASN A 7 -21.07 -12.70 12.60
CA ASN A 7 -21.73 -11.52 13.14
C ASN A 7 -21.83 -10.34 12.15
N ILE A 8 -21.01 -10.30 11.08
CA ILE A 8 -21.09 -9.26 10.05
C ILE A 8 -22.49 -9.20 9.43
N PHE A 9 -23.10 -10.34 9.14
CA PHE A 9 -24.43 -10.40 8.53
C PHE A 9 -25.58 -10.11 9.51
N ARG A 10 -25.35 -10.26 10.82
CA ARG A 10 -26.35 -9.99 11.87
C ARG A 10 -26.44 -8.50 12.23
N ILE A 11 -25.37 -7.73 12.10
CA ILE A 11 -25.33 -6.32 12.43
C ILE A 11 -25.66 -5.49 11.18
N THR A 12 -26.84 -4.87 11.13
CA THR A 12 -27.35 -4.17 9.94
C THR A 12 -26.40 -3.08 9.43
N GLU A 13 -25.81 -2.29 10.33
CA GLU A 13 -24.86 -1.23 9.95
C GLU A 13 -23.57 -1.78 9.33
N LEU A 14 -23.02 -2.85 9.91
CA LEU A 14 -21.81 -3.49 9.39
C LEU A 14 -22.08 -4.15 8.04
N ARG A 15 -23.24 -4.79 7.89
CA ARG A 15 -23.70 -5.35 6.62
C ARG A 15 -23.79 -4.27 5.54
N GLN A 16 -24.38 -3.11 5.84
CA GLN A 16 -24.47 -1.99 4.89
C GLN A 16 -23.10 -1.50 4.44
N LYS A 17 -22.15 -1.33 5.38
CA LYS A 17 -20.78 -0.91 5.08
C LYS A 17 -20.04 -1.93 4.20
N VAL A 18 -20.18 -3.23 4.49
CA VAL A 18 -19.56 -4.30 3.69
C VAL A 18 -20.17 -4.37 2.30
N VAL A 19 -21.53 -4.34 2.19
CA VAL A 19 -22.23 -4.34 0.89
C VAL A 19 -21.84 -3.13 0.06
N PHE A 20 -21.73 -1.94 0.68
CA PHE A 20 -21.27 -0.73 -0.01
C PHE A 20 -19.85 -0.90 -0.56
N THR A 21 -18.93 -1.46 0.24
CA THR A 21 -17.55 -1.72 -0.20
C THR A 21 -17.52 -2.69 -1.38
N LEU A 22 -18.30 -3.79 -1.33
CA LEU A 22 -18.40 -4.75 -2.43
C LEU A 22 -19.02 -4.12 -3.69
N ALA A 23 -20.04 -3.28 -3.55
CA ALA A 23 -20.62 -2.53 -4.67
C ALA A 23 -19.57 -1.62 -5.35
N MET A 24 -18.72 -0.94 -4.56
CA MET A 24 -17.64 -0.11 -5.11
C MET A 24 -16.57 -0.96 -5.82
N PHE A 25 -16.30 -2.19 -5.36
CA PHE A 25 -15.43 -3.11 -6.11
C PHE A 25 -16.00 -3.53 -7.46
N ILE A 26 -17.33 -3.72 -7.55
CA ILE A 26 -18.00 -4.00 -8.83
C ILE A 26 -17.83 -2.81 -9.77
N VAL A 27 -18.04 -1.57 -9.29
CA VAL A 27 -17.83 -0.35 -10.09
C VAL A 27 -16.39 -0.24 -10.56
N PHE A 28 -15.41 -0.49 -9.67
CA PHE A 28 -13.99 -0.54 -10.02
C PHE A 28 -13.74 -1.58 -11.12
N ARG A 29 -14.24 -2.80 -10.96
CA ARG A 29 -14.03 -3.87 -11.94
C ARG A 29 -14.69 -3.57 -13.27
N ALA A 30 -15.87 -2.99 -13.30
CA ALA A 30 -16.54 -2.54 -14.54
C ALA A 30 -15.68 -1.51 -15.29
N GLY A 31 -15.15 -0.52 -14.59
CA GLY A 31 -14.30 0.52 -15.19
C GLY A 31 -12.98 0.00 -15.77
N THR A 32 -12.43 -1.11 -15.22
CA THR A 32 -11.21 -1.73 -15.80
C THR A 32 -11.46 -2.37 -17.18
N HIS A 33 -12.70 -2.49 -17.64
CA HIS A 33 -13.07 -3.04 -18.94
C HIS A 33 -13.53 -1.97 -19.94
N ILE A 34 -13.61 -0.71 -19.55
CA ILE A 34 -13.99 0.40 -20.44
C ILE A 34 -12.71 0.92 -21.11
N PRO A 35 -12.49 0.67 -22.41
CA PRO A 35 -11.27 1.10 -23.10
C PRO A 35 -11.25 2.62 -23.29
N VAL A 36 -10.04 3.19 -23.31
CA VAL A 36 -9.84 4.62 -23.64
C VAL A 36 -10.13 4.83 -25.14
N PRO A 37 -10.93 5.84 -25.52
CA PRO A 37 -11.26 6.09 -26.91
C PRO A 37 -10.00 6.49 -27.72
N GLY A 38 -9.94 6.02 -28.97
CA GLY A 38 -8.87 6.38 -29.92
C GLY A 38 -7.60 5.53 -29.81
N VAL A 39 -7.60 4.48 -29.01
CA VAL A 39 -6.44 3.58 -28.83
C VAL A 39 -6.78 2.18 -29.36
N ASN A 40 -5.81 1.56 -30.04
CA ASN A 40 -5.92 0.19 -30.52
C ASN A 40 -5.46 -0.79 -29.44
N ALA A 41 -6.42 -1.46 -28.79
CA ALA A 41 -6.16 -2.40 -27.71
C ALA A 41 -5.27 -3.59 -28.14
N ALA A 42 -5.37 -4.07 -29.40
CA ALA A 42 -4.59 -5.19 -29.88
C ALA A 42 -3.07 -4.88 -29.94
N VAL A 43 -2.69 -3.66 -30.30
CA VAL A 43 -1.29 -3.23 -30.32
C VAL A 43 -0.74 -3.16 -28.91
N ILE A 44 -1.54 -2.71 -27.96
CA ILE A 44 -1.15 -2.64 -26.55
C ILE A 44 -0.95 -4.04 -25.96
N GLU A 45 -1.89 -4.95 -26.24
CA GLU A 45 -1.78 -6.34 -25.77
C GLU A 45 -0.50 -7.02 -26.26
N GLN A 46 -0.10 -6.78 -27.51
CA GLN A 46 1.18 -7.26 -28.06
C GLN A 46 2.39 -6.66 -27.32
N LEU A 47 2.38 -5.37 -26.98
CA LEU A 47 3.44 -4.72 -26.22
C LEU A 47 3.56 -5.30 -24.81
N PHE A 48 2.48 -5.72 -24.19
CA PHE A 48 2.48 -6.36 -22.88
C PHE A 48 3.01 -7.80 -22.90
N GLN A 49 2.80 -8.52 -24.00
CA GLN A 49 3.36 -9.87 -24.14
C GLN A 49 4.89 -9.89 -24.31
N THR A 50 5.47 -8.80 -24.80
CA THR A 50 6.92 -8.69 -25.07
C THR A 50 7.72 -8.03 -23.92
N GLY A 51 7.07 -7.43 -22.92
CA GLY A 51 7.78 -6.64 -21.91
C GLY A 51 7.39 -6.95 -20.46
N ASN A 52 8.34 -7.42 -19.65
CA ASN A 52 8.14 -7.75 -18.23
C ASN A 52 7.81 -6.53 -17.33
N LEU A 53 8.13 -5.31 -17.75
CA LEU A 53 8.04 -4.10 -16.93
C LEU A 53 6.60 -3.61 -16.77
N PHE A 54 5.79 -3.73 -17.82
CA PHE A 54 4.38 -3.35 -17.80
C PHE A 54 3.52 -4.27 -16.92
N GLY A 55 3.96 -5.51 -16.71
CA GLY A 55 3.20 -6.48 -15.93
C GLY A 55 3.04 -6.10 -14.46
N LEU A 56 4.06 -5.49 -13.83
CA LEU A 56 3.96 -5.02 -12.45
C LEU A 56 3.00 -3.83 -12.31
N LEU A 57 3.08 -2.85 -13.22
CA LEU A 57 2.14 -1.73 -13.26
C LEU A 57 0.70 -2.23 -13.47
N ASP A 58 0.54 -3.21 -14.34
CA ASP A 58 -0.75 -3.80 -14.66
C ASP A 58 -1.34 -4.60 -13.48
N MET A 59 -0.49 -5.20 -12.64
CA MET A 59 -0.92 -5.87 -11.42
C MET A 59 -1.60 -4.90 -10.43
N PHE A 60 -1.02 -3.71 -10.22
CA PHE A 60 -1.63 -2.68 -9.36
C PHE A 60 -2.87 -2.05 -9.97
N SER A 61 -3.00 -2.08 -11.29
CA SER A 61 -4.19 -1.59 -12.00
C SER A 61 -5.30 -2.65 -12.14
N GLY A 62 -5.04 -3.91 -11.75
CA GLY A 62 -5.99 -5.00 -11.86
C GLY A 62 -6.33 -5.39 -13.30
N GLY A 63 -5.36 -5.27 -14.22
CA GLY A 63 -5.53 -5.54 -15.64
C GLY A 63 -6.07 -4.35 -16.45
N ALA A 64 -6.16 -3.18 -15.83
CA ALA A 64 -6.65 -2.00 -16.50
C ALA A 64 -5.64 -1.43 -17.51
N LEU A 65 -4.34 -1.61 -17.26
CA LEU A 65 -3.29 -1.10 -18.13
C LEU A 65 -3.12 -1.98 -19.38
N SER A 66 -3.16 -3.31 -19.23
CA SER A 66 -3.08 -4.23 -20.38
C SER A 66 -4.23 -4.06 -21.37
N LYS A 67 -5.42 -3.69 -20.87
CA LYS A 67 -6.59 -3.36 -21.70
C LYS A 67 -6.66 -1.88 -22.08
N PHE A 68 -5.72 -1.07 -21.63
CA PHE A 68 -5.71 0.38 -21.76
C PHE A 68 -7.09 1.01 -21.45
N SER A 69 -7.61 0.65 -20.29
CA SER A 69 -8.91 1.16 -19.82
C SER A 69 -8.78 2.55 -19.22
N ILE A 70 -9.93 3.18 -18.93
CA ILE A 70 -9.97 4.48 -18.24
C ILE A 70 -9.24 4.47 -16.89
N PHE A 71 -9.04 3.29 -16.29
CA PHE A 71 -8.32 3.09 -15.03
C PHE A 71 -6.88 2.59 -15.22
N ALA A 72 -6.31 2.72 -16.43
CA ALA A 72 -4.97 2.23 -16.73
C ALA A 72 -3.87 2.79 -15.81
N MET A 73 -3.99 4.04 -15.36
CA MET A 73 -3.06 4.65 -14.39
C MET A 73 -3.34 4.24 -12.95
N SER A 74 -4.46 3.56 -12.69
CA SER A 74 -4.85 3.14 -11.33
C SER A 74 -4.86 4.33 -10.34
N ILE A 75 -4.47 4.08 -9.09
CA ILE A 75 -4.33 5.08 -8.02
C ILE A 75 -2.88 5.61 -7.91
N THR A 76 -2.00 5.20 -8.83
CA THR A 76 -0.56 5.56 -8.78
C THR A 76 -0.31 7.07 -8.65
N PRO A 77 -0.98 7.98 -9.40
CA PRO A 77 -0.79 9.42 -9.24
C PRO A 77 -1.18 9.93 -7.85
N TYR A 78 -2.22 9.36 -7.24
CA TYR A 78 -2.62 9.70 -5.88
C TYR A 78 -1.59 9.25 -4.84
N ILE A 79 -1.04 8.05 -5.01
CA ILE A 79 0.03 7.54 -4.13
C ILE A 79 1.23 8.47 -4.22
N ASN A 80 1.67 8.83 -5.42
CA ASN A 80 2.80 9.74 -5.63
C ASN A 80 2.55 11.11 -5.00
N ALA A 81 1.35 11.68 -5.18
CA ALA A 81 0.95 12.95 -4.55
C ALA A 81 1.00 12.85 -3.01
N SER A 82 0.49 11.76 -2.45
CA SER A 82 0.50 11.52 -1.02
C SER A 82 1.93 11.38 -0.47
N ILE A 83 2.82 10.68 -1.20
CA ILE A 83 4.24 10.56 -0.86
C ILE A 83 4.91 11.93 -0.83
N ILE A 84 4.75 12.71 -1.91
CA ILE A 84 5.34 14.04 -2.03
C ILE A 84 4.89 14.92 -0.86
N LEU A 85 3.61 14.92 -0.53
CA LEU A 85 3.10 15.72 0.59
C LEU A 85 3.59 15.25 1.96
N GLN A 86 3.76 13.93 2.16
CA GLN A 86 4.35 13.41 3.40
C GLN A 86 5.82 13.81 3.55
N LEU A 87 6.58 13.82 2.46
CA LEU A 87 7.96 14.31 2.46
C LEU A 87 8.01 15.82 2.70
N LEU A 88 7.17 16.58 2.00
CA LEU A 88 7.09 18.02 2.14
C LEU A 88 6.66 18.47 3.54
N LYS A 89 5.84 17.68 4.23
CA LYS A 89 5.42 17.97 5.62
C LYS A 89 6.61 18.12 6.57
N VAL A 90 7.71 17.42 6.31
CA VAL A 90 8.92 17.51 7.15
C VAL A 90 9.72 18.79 6.87
N VAL A 91 9.64 19.30 5.64
CA VAL A 91 10.44 20.43 5.18
C VAL A 91 9.68 21.75 5.25
N VAL A 92 8.36 21.72 5.03
CA VAL A 92 7.51 22.92 4.93
C VAL A 92 6.74 23.14 6.24
N PRO A 93 7.07 24.20 7.01
CA PRO A 93 6.45 24.45 8.32
C PRO A 93 4.92 24.60 8.29
N THR A 94 4.37 25.16 7.21
CA THR A 94 2.91 25.31 7.05
C THR A 94 2.20 23.97 6.95
N LEU A 95 2.79 22.99 6.27
CA LEU A 95 2.23 21.64 6.16
C LEU A 95 2.34 20.88 7.50
N GLU A 96 3.41 21.11 8.24
CA GLU A 96 3.58 20.58 9.59
C GLU A 96 2.50 21.15 10.53
N GLN A 97 2.25 22.47 10.47
CA GLN A 97 1.18 23.11 11.25
C GLN A 97 -0.19 22.52 10.92
N TRP A 98 -0.56 22.41 9.65
CA TRP A 98 -1.83 21.77 9.25
C TRP A 98 -1.97 20.35 9.79
N SER A 99 -0.87 19.59 9.86
CA SER A 99 -0.93 18.25 10.43
C SER A 99 -1.25 18.21 11.92
N LYS A 100 -1.05 19.33 12.64
CA LYS A 100 -1.33 19.50 14.08
C LYS A 100 -2.70 20.16 14.34
N GLU A 101 -3.33 20.78 13.33
CA GLU A 101 -4.62 21.47 13.43
C GLU A 101 -5.83 20.52 13.55
N GLY A 102 -5.63 19.20 13.60
CA GLY A 102 -6.72 18.23 13.74
C GLY A 102 -7.55 18.09 12.46
N GLU A 103 -8.90 18.13 12.59
CA GLU A 103 -9.81 17.83 11.48
C GLU A 103 -9.74 18.87 10.35
N GLU A 104 -9.57 20.14 10.66
CA GLU A 104 -9.46 21.21 9.64
C GLU A 104 -8.16 21.09 8.84
N GLY A 105 -7.06 20.85 9.52
CA GLY A 105 -5.79 20.61 8.85
C GLY A 105 -5.81 19.37 7.96
N TYR A 106 -6.46 18.30 8.42
CA TYR A 106 -6.68 17.09 7.60
C TYR A 106 -7.48 17.39 6.32
N LYS A 107 -8.52 18.22 6.39
CA LYS A 107 -9.29 18.66 5.22
C LYS A 107 -8.44 19.47 4.23
N LYS A 108 -7.58 20.38 4.73
CA LYS A 108 -6.64 21.16 3.90
C LYS A 108 -5.64 20.25 3.20
N MET A 109 -5.04 19.32 3.94
CA MET A 109 -4.09 18.33 3.39
C MET A 109 -4.73 17.47 2.30
N ASN A 110 -5.93 16.95 2.53
CA ASN A 110 -6.66 16.15 1.53
C ASN A 110 -6.98 16.96 0.28
N LYS A 111 -7.38 18.22 0.42
CA LYS A 111 -7.62 19.10 -0.74
C LYS A 111 -6.34 19.28 -1.56
N LEU A 112 -5.21 19.51 -0.91
CA LEU A 112 -3.92 19.66 -1.60
C LEU A 112 -3.50 18.35 -2.27
N THR A 113 -3.69 17.19 -1.61
CA THR A 113 -3.44 15.87 -2.21
C THR A 113 -4.26 15.68 -3.49
N ARG A 114 -5.54 16.03 -3.49
CA ARG A 114 -6.40 15.93 -4.68
C ARG A 114 -5.90 16.79 -5.83
N VAL A 115 -5.56 18.05 -5.57
CA VAL A 115 -5.03 18.98 -6.61
C VAL A 115 -3.73 18.42 -7.18
N LEU A 116 -2.81 17.99 -6.33
CA LEU A 116 -1.54 17.40 -6.75
C LEU A 116 -1.75 16.10 -7.54
N THR A 117 -2.72 15.27 -7.15
CA THR A 117 -3.09 14.05 -7.87
C THR A 117 -3.55 14.36 -9.30
N VAL A 118 -4.40 15.38 -9.47
CA VAL A 118 -4.87 15.80 -10.80
C VAL A 118 -3.71 16.29 -11.66
N ALA A 119 -2.85 17.16 -11.10
CA ALA A 119 -1.69 17.69 -11.83
C ALA A 119 -0.72 16.58 -12.24
N LEU A 120 -0.28 15.73 -11.28
CA LEU A 120 0.63 14.64 -11.55
C LEU A 120 0.01 13.60 -12.48
N GLY A 121 -1.29 13.29 -12.30
CA GLY A 121 -2.03 12.38 -13.15
C GLY A 121 -2.06 12.86 -14.59
N PHE A 122 -2.33 14.13 -14.82
CA PHE A 122 -2.34 14.71 -16.16
C PHE A 122 -0.97 14.65 -16.84
N PHE A 123 0.10 15.01 -16.12
CA PHE A 123 1.47 14.91 -16.65
C PHE A 123 1.86 13.48 -16.98
N GLN A 124 1.57 12.53 -16.09
CA GLN A 124 1.84 11.10 -16.32
C GLN A 124 1.01 10.56 -17.48
N ALA A 125 -0.26 10.95 -17.60
CA ALA A 125 -1.12 10.55 -18.70
C ALA A 125 -0.66 11.10 -20.05
N CYS A 126 -0.20 12.35 -20.10
CA CYS A 126 0.41 12.91 -21.30
C CYS A 126 1.68 12.13 -21.70
N GLY A 127 2.54 11.83 -20.74
CA GLY A 127 3.73 11.02 -20.97
C GLY A 127 3.38 9.62 -21.51
N MET A 128 2.41 8.94 -20.90
CA MET A 128 1.96 7.63 -21.32
C MET A 128 1.36 7.67 -22.74
N ALA A 129 0.50 8.64 -23.03
CA ALA A 129 -0.07 8.81 -24.37
C ALA A 129 1.01 9.11 -25.42
N TRP A 130 2.02 9.90 -25.08
CA TRP A 130 3.14 10.18 -25.96
C TRP A 130 4.00 8.94 -26.23
N GLY A 131 4.30 8.15 -25.21
CA GLY A 131 5.09 6.91 -25.33
C GLY A 131 4.37 5.82 -26.12
N LEU A 132 3.05 5.80 -26.11
CA LEU A 132 2.22 4.82 -26.79
C LEU A 132 1.65 5.34 -28.14
N LYS A 133 2.32 6.31 -28.78
CA LYS A 133 1.86 6.87 -30.08
C LYS A 133 1.59 5.82 -31.14
N MET A 134 2.31 4.71 -31.15
CA MET A 134 2.13 3.61 -32.09
C MET A 134 0.78 2.90 -31.93
N ALA A 135 0.18 2.96 -30.75
CA ALA A 135 -1.10 2.36 -30.45
C ALA A 135 -2.28 3.33 -30.66
N ILE A 136 -2.03 4.60 -31.00
CA ILE A 136 -3.05 5.62 -31.23
C ILE A 136 -3.46 5.60 -32.69
N ASN A 137 -4.76 5.47 -32.99
CA ASN A 137 -5.28 5.38 -34.36
C ASN A 137 -4.94 6.64 -35.20
N ASN A 138 -5.02 7.82 -34.60
CA ASN A 138 -4.65 9.10 -35.22
C ASN A 138 -3.73 9.88 -34.27
N PRO A 139 -2.39 9.76 -34.39
CA PRO A 139 -1.45 10.37 -33.47
C PRO A 139 -1.34 11.89 -33.68
N GLY A 140 -2.27 12.64 -33.10
CA GLY A 140 -2.30 14.10 -33.07
C GLY A 140 -2.28 14.64 -31.64
N ILE A 141 -1.97 15.93 -31.48
CA ILE A 141 -1.97 16.60 -30.16
C ILE A 141 -3.35 16.47 -29.49
N PHE A 142 -4.41 16.62 -30.28
CA PHE A 142 -5.78 16.49 -29.79
C PHE A 142 -6.07 15.08 -29.22
N SER A 143 -5.62 14.02 -29.89
CA SER A 143 -5.77 12.64 -29.41
C SER A 143 -4.98 12.39 -28.13
N ILE A 144 -3.77 12.95 -28.02
CA ILE A 144 -2.96 12.86 -26.79
C ILE A 144 -3.67 13.56 -25.63
N LEU A 145 -4.21 14.77 -25.84
CA LEU A 145 -4.96 15.50 -24.82
C LEU A 145 -6.25 14.76 -24.41
N LEU A 146 -6.96 14.19 -25.38
CA LEU A 146 -8.18 13.41 -25.12
C LEU A 146 -7.86 12.17 -24.26
N ILE A 147 -6.81 11.43 -24.60
CA ILE A 147 -6.36 10.28 -23.82
C ILE A 147 -5.90 10.72 -22.41
N ALA A 148 -5.11 11.78 -22.32
CA ALA A 148 -4.60 12.29 -21.06
C ALA A 148 -5.73 12.76 -20.13
N THR A 149 -6.73 13.47 -20.65
CA THR A 149 -7.89 13.90 -19.86
C THR A 149 -8.75 12.71 -19.44
N THR A 150 -8.94 11.70 -20.30
CA THR A 150 -9.70 10.48 -19.98
C THR A 150 -9.03 9.68 -18.86
N LEU A 151 -7.73 9.45 -18.95
CA LEU A 151 -6.97 8.72 -17.93
C LEU A 151 -6.93 9.48 -16.59
N THR A 152 -6.79 10.80 -16.66
CA THR A 152 -6.81 11.65 -15.45
C THR A 152 -8.18 11.62 -14.79
N ALA A 153 -9.25 11.72 -15.57
CA ALA A 153 -10.63 11.59 -15.08
C ALA A 153 -10.87 10.22 -14.43
N GLY A 154 -10.36 9.15 -15.02
CA GLY A 154 -10.40 7.81 -14.46
C GLY A 154 -9.68 7.72 -13.10
N THR A 155 -8.49 8.28 -12.98
CA THR A 155 -7.74 8.33 -11.71
C THR A 155 -8.48 9.13 -10.63
N VAL A 156 -9.04 10.29 -10.99
CA VAL A 156 -9.84 11.12 -10.07
C VAL A 156 -11.08 10.37 -9.59
N PHE A 157 -11.73 9.65 -10.49
CA PHE A 157 -12.89 8.82 -10.14
C PHE A 157 -12.52 7.67 -9.20
N LEU A 158 -11.38 7.00 -9.43
CA LEU A 158 -10.85 5.97 -8.52
C LEU A 158 -10.52 6.55 -7.14
N MET A 159 -9.89 7.72 -7.10
CA MET A 159 -9.62 8.44 -5.85
C MET A 159 -10.93 8.70 -5.10
N TRP A 160 -11.96 9.20 -5.79
CA TRP A 160 -13.28 9.43 -5.20
C TRP A 160 -13.92 8.13 -4.68
N ILE A 161 -13.84 7.02 -5.43
CA ILE A 161 -14.31 5.70 -4.96
C ILE A 161 -13.59 5.33 -3.66
N GLY A 162 -12.25 5.46 -3.61
CA GLY A 162 -11.47 5.16 -2.42
C GLY A 162 -11.89 6.00 -1.20
N GLU A 163 -12.14 7.28 -1.41
CA GLU A 163 -12.65 8.17 -0.35
C GLU A 163 -14.05 7.78 0.12
N GLN A 164 -14.95 7.40 -0.81
CA GLN A 164 -16.28 6.92 -0.45
C GLN A 164 -16.24 5.61 0.35
N ILE A 165 -15.36 4.66 -0.02
CA ILE A 165 -15.16 3.43 0.75
C ILE A 165 -14.65 3.76 2.15
N THR A 166 -13.68 4.68 2.28
CA THR A 166 -13.14 5.09 3.60
C THR A 166 -14.21 5.75 4.47
N ALA A 167 -15.08 6.59 3.87
CA ALA A 167 -16.12 7.32 4.59
C ALA A 167 -17.35 6.45 4.97
N LYS A 168 -17.81 5.61 4.04
CA LYS A 168 -19.08 4.87 4.16
C LYS A 168 -18.93 3.35 4.22
N GLY A 169 -17.77 2.83 3.86
CA GLY A 169 -17.47 1.40 3.81
C GLY A 169 -16.71 0.91 5.04
N VAL A 170 -15.92 -0.13 4.82
CA VAL A 170 -15.02 -0.74 5.81
C VAL A 170 -13.59 -0.65 5.29
N GLY A 171 -12.64 -0.34 6.15
CA GLY A 171 -11.23 -0.31 5.79
C GLY A 171 -10.77 1.02 5.16
N ASN A 172 -9.50 1.06 4.78
CA ASN A 172 -8.95 2.16 4.00
C ASN A 172 -9.27 1.93 2.51
N GLY A 173 -10.11 2.78 1.91
CA GLY A 173 -10.62 2.58 0.56
C GLY A 173 -9.52 2.55 -0.51
N ILE A 174 -8.48 3.37 -0.38
CA ILE A 174 -7.35 3.38 -1.30
C ILE A 174 -6.61 2.03 -1.27
N SER A 175 -6.29 1.55 -0.07
CA SER A 175 -5.64 0.24 0.11
C SER A 175 -6.52 -0.91 -0.40
N LEU A 176 -7.83 -0.81 -0.20
CA LEU A 176 -8.79 -1.81 -0.66
C LEU A 176 -8.95 -1.83 -2.19
N ILE A 177 -8.80 -0.70 -2.89
CA ILE A 177 -8.80 -0.69 -4.36
C ILE A 177 -7.53 -1.38 -4.89
N ILE A 178 -6.36 -1.12 -4.27
CA ILE A 178 -5.12 -1.82 -4.62
C ILE A 178 -5.27 -3.33 -4.37
N PHE A 179 -5.81 -3.70 -3.22
CA PHE A 179 -6.14 -5.08 -2.87
C PHE A 179 -7.04 -5.74 -3.93
N ALA A 180 -8.13 -5.08 -4.31
CA ALA A 180 -9.06 -5.56 -5.33
C ALA A 180 -8.37 -5.73 -6.70
N GLY A 181 -7.47 -4.80 -7.07
CA GLY A 181 -6.65 -4.90 -8.27
C GLY A 181 -5.78 -6.16 -8.26
N ILE A 182 -5.04 -6.39 -7.19
CA ILE A 182 -4.15 -7.55 -7.06
C ILE A 182 -4.95 -8.86 -7.05
N VAL A 183 -6.02 -8.94 -6.25
CA VAL A 183 -6.85 -10.15 -6.13
C VAL A 183 -7.53 -10.48 -7.45
N SER A 184 -7.93 -9.49 -8.24
CA SER A 184 -8.56 -9.70 -9.54
C SER A 184 -7.65 -10.36 -10.58
N ARG A 185 -6.33 -10.34 -10.36
CA ARG A 185 -5.33 -10.99 -11.23
C ARG A 185 -4.96 -12.42 -10.80
N LEU A 186 -5.46 -12.89 -9.65
CA LEU A 186 -5.21 -14.26 -9.19
C LEU A 186 -5.65 -15.34 -10.19
N PRO A 187 -6.86 -15.25 -10.81
CA PRO A 187 -7.28 -16.21 -11.82
C PRO A 187 -6.34 -16.27 -13.03
N ASP A 188 -5.84 -15.11 -13.50
CA ASP A 188 -4.90 -15.03 -14.62
C ASP A 188 -3.58 -15.73 -14.27
N GLY A 189 -3.07 -15.54 -13.05
CA GLY A 189 -1.88 -16.21 -12.54
C GLY A 189 -2.04 -17.75 -12.51
N LEU A 190 -3.21 -18.25 -12.11
CA LEU A 190 -3.51 -19.69 -12.13
C LEU A 190 -3.56 -20.24 -13.56
N GLN A 191 -4.12 -19.48 -14.51
CA GLN A 191 -4.12 -19.87 -15.92
C GLN A 191 -2.71 -19.97 -16.50
N ILE A 192 -1.81 -19.05 -16.16
CA ILE A 192 -0.41 -19.09 -16.58
C ILE A 192 0.28 -20.35 -16.05
N ILE A 193 0.07 -20.72 -14.77
CA ILE A 193 0.61 -21.96 -14.19
C ILE A 193 0.12 -23.18 -14.98
N PHE A 194 -1.17 -23.21 -15.29
CA PHE A 194 -1.78 -24.30 -16.03
C PHE A 194 -1.21 -24.42 -17.46
N GLN A 195 -0.99 -23.30 -18.14
CA GLN A 195 -0.33 -23.26 -19.47
C GLN A 195 1.10 -23.78 -19.41
N TYR A 196 1.89 -23.41 -18.39
CA TYR A 196 3.25 -23.92 -18.22
C TYR A 196 3.29 -25.43 -17.96
N LEU A 197 2.32 -25.96 -17.21
CA LEU A 197 2.17 -27.41 -17.01
C LEU A 197 1.82 -28.13 -18.30
N GLN A 198 0.89 -27.59 -19.10
CA GLN A 198 0.52 -28.18 -20.41
C GLN A 198 1.65 -28.14 -21.44
N ALA A 199 2.41 -27.04 -21.44
CA ALA A 199 3.59 -26.89 -22.32
C ALA A 199 4.78 -27.74 -21.89
N GLY A 200 4.72 -28.41 -20.70
CA GLY A 200 5.83 -29.23 -20.19
C GLY A 200 7.06 -28.42 -19.77
N THR A 201 6.98 -27.10 -19.72
CA THR A 201 8.09 -26.21 -19.31
C THR A 201 8.35 -26.26 -17.82
N VAL A 202 7.33 -26.58 -17.02
CA VAL A 202 7.37 -26.66 -15.56
C VAL A 202 6.80 -28.01 -15.11
N ASN A 203 7.50 -28.71 -14.21
CA ASN A 203 7.04 -29.96 -13.61
C ASN A 203 6.04 -29.71 -12.48
N LEU A 204 5.17 -30.69 -12.23
CA LEU A 204 4.22 -30.66 -11.11
C LEU A 204 4.91 -30.40 -9.76
N LEU A 205 6.14 -30.92 -9.58
CA LEU A 205 6.94 -30.69 -8.37
C LEU A 205 7.23 -29.20 -8.16
N ASN A 206 7.55 -28.46 -9.22
CA ASN A 206 7.82 -27.02 -9.14
C ASN A 206 6.56 -26.22 -8.76
N VAL A 207 5.39 -26.64 -9.22
CA VAL A 207 4.11 -26.04 -8.85
C VAL A 207 3.78 -26.29 -7.38
N ILE A 208 4.00 -27.52 -6.90
CA ILE A 208 3.83 -27.84 -5.46
C ILE A 208 4.82 -27.01 -4.63
N LEU A 209 6.07 -26.92 -5.04
CA LEU A 209 7.09 -26.12 -4.38
C LEU A 209 6.67 -24.63 -4.31
N PHE A 210 6.18 -24.08 -5.43
CA PHE A 210 5.65 -22.72 -5.49
C PHE A 210 4.49 -22.51 -4.50
N ALA A 211 3.54 -23.42 -4.46
CA ALA A 211 2.39 -23.36 -3.54
C ALA A 211 2.82 -23.41 -2.07
N VAL A 212 3.78 -24.29 -1.73
CA VAL A 212 4.33 -24.39 -0.37
C VAL A 212 5.05 -23.11 0.04
N ILE A 213 5.88 -22.55 -0.86
CA ILE A 213 6.59 -21.28 -0.58
C ILE A 213 5.59 -20.13 -0.43
N ALA A 214 4.58 -20.03 -1.29
CA ALA A 214 3.54 -18.99 -1.21
C ALA A 214 2.77 -19.08 0.12
N LEU A 215 2.37 -20.27 0.56
CA LEU A 215 1.74 -20.51 1.86
C LEU A 215 2.66 -20.13 3.02
N ALA A 216 3.92 -20.56 2.98
CA ALA A 216 4.90 -20.21 4.00
C ALA A 216 5.10 -18.70 4.10
N MET A 217 5.14 -17.99 2.96
CA MET A 217 5.22 -16.53 2.93
C MET A 217 3.99 -15.87 3.55
N ILE A 218 2.78 -16.33 3.24
CA ILE A 218 1.55 -15.79 3.84
C ILE A 218 1.60 -15.92 5.37
N VAL A 219 1.94 -17.10 5.88
CA VAL A 219 2.08 -17.35 7.32
C VAL A 219 3.14 -16.44 7.92
N PHE A 220 4.29 -16.30 7.29
CA PHE A 220 5.38 -15.46 7.75
C PHE A 220 4.98 -13.97 7.80
N VAL A 221 4.31 -13.49 6.76
CA VAL A 221 3.77 -12.10 6.71
C VAL A 221 2.77 -11.88 7.84
N ILE A 222 1.85 -12.83 8.09
CA ILE A 222 0.86 -12.71 9.17
C ILE A 222 1.55 -12.64 10.52
N LEU A 223 2.49 -13.54 10.80
CA LEU A 223 3.20 -13.59 12.08
C LEU A 223 3.94 -12.28 12.39
N ILE A 224 4.70 -11.76 11.43
CA ILE A 224 5.45 -10.52 11.64
C ILE A 224 4.53 -9.28 11.71
N SER A 225 3.49 -9.23 10.87
CA SER A 225 2.53 -8.10 10.86
C SER A 225 1.68 -8.04 12.14
N GLN A 226 1.48 -9.17 12.81
CA GLN A 226 0.81 -9.26 14.12
C GLN A 226 1.79 -9.12 15.29
N GLY A 227 3.09 -9.21 15.03
CA GLY A 227 4.13 -9.10 16.06
C GLY A 227 4.07 -7.74 16.76
N VAL A 228 3.93 -7.75 18.09
CA VAL A 228 3.84 -6.55 18.92
C VAL A 228 4.76 -6.68 20.11
N ARG A 229 5.63 -5.69 20.31
CA ARG A 229 6.41 -5.53 21.53
C ARG A 229 5.63 -4.70 22.53
N LYS A 230 5.27 -5.29 23.66
CA LYS A 230 4.55 -4.63 24.75
C LYS A 230 5.56 -4.00 25.71
N ILE A 231 5.51 -2.67 25.88
CA ILE A 231 6.32 -1.93 26.86
C ILE A 231 5.43 -1.65 28.08
N PRO A 232 5.76 -2.19 29.27
CA PRO A 232 4.92 -1.99 30.45
C PRO A 232 5.01 -0.54 30.94
N ILE A 233 3.85 0.05 31.27
CA ILE A 233 3.72 1.35 31.94
C ILE A 233 3.01 1.13 33.25
N GLN A 234 3.53 1.74 34.31
CA GLN A 234 2.87 1.80 35.60
C GLN A 234 2.38 3.22 35.88
N TYR A 235 1.16 3.32 36.36
CA TYR A 235 0.58 4.58 36.83
C TYR A 235 0.66 4.65 38.33
N ALA A 236 1.04 5.82 38.86
CA ALA A 236 1.11 6.05 40.29
C ALA A 236 -0.25 5.87 40.94
N LYS A 237 -0.28 5.21 42.11
CA LYS A 237 -1.51 5.11 42.91
C LYS A 237 -1.78 6.48 43.54
N ARG A 238 -2.96 7.02 43.35
CA ARG A 238 -3.45 8.21 44.03
C ARG A 238 -4.48 7.82 45.06
N VAL A 239 -4.27 8.28 46.29
CA VAL A 239 -5.22 8.16 47.38
C VAL A 239 -6.06 9.45 47.39
N VAL A 240 -7.34 9.33 47.12
CA VAL A 240 -8.31 10.46 47.20
C VAL A 240 -9.30 10.10 48.31
N GLY A 241 -9.10 10.66 49.50
CA GLY A 241 -9.85 10.31 50.69
C GLY A 241 -9.57 8.88 51.18
N LYS A 242 -10.62 8.06 51.37
CA LYS A 242 -10.49 6.63 51.77
C LYS A 242 -10.43 5.68 50.57
N ARG A 243 -10.43 6.18 49.32
CA ARG A 243 -10.42 5.34 48.11
C ARG A 243 -9.08 5.43 47.39
N LEU A 244 -8.53 4.27 47.05
CA LEU A 244 -7.35 4.12 46.20
C LEU A 244 -7.77 4.18 44.74
N TYR A 245 -7.32 5.22 44.04
CA TYR A 245 -7.47 5.35 42.60
C TYR A 245 -6.13 5.14 41.90
N GLY A 246 -6.12 4.37 40.80
CA GLY A 246 -4.91 4.11 40.03
C GLY A 246 -4.19 2.81 40.40
N GLY A 247 -2.96 2.66 39.98
CA GLY A 247 -2.17 1.42 40.19
C GLY A 247 -2.42 0.36 39.12
N HIS A 248 -3.10 0.71 38.03
CA HIS A 248 -3.24 -0.17 36.86
C HIS A 248 -1.91 -0.19 36.07
N SER A 249 -1.43 -1.38 35.79
CA SER A 249 -0.37 -1.57 34.80
C SER A 249 -0.98 -1.62 33.41
N SER A 250 -0.52 -0.77 32.52
CA SER A 250 -0.85 -0.76 31.12
C SER A 250 0.38 -1.07 30.28
N TYR A 251 0.24 -1.19 28.98
CA TYR A 251 1.38 -1.37 28.08
C TYR A 251 1.21 -0.58 26.79
N ILE A 252 2.34 -0.12 26.25
CA ILE A 252 2.37 0.46 24.89
C ILE A 252 2.63 -0.67 23.90
N PRO A 253 1.71 -0.95 22.96
CA PRO A 253 1.92 -1.93 21.92
C PRO A 253 2.71 -1.29 20.76
N LEU A 254 3.99 -1.68 20.57
CA LEU A 254 4.79 -1.29 19.41
C LEU A 254 4.78 -2.43 18.40
N LYS A 255 4.22 -2.20 17.21
CA LYS A 255 4.21 -3.21 16.14
C LYS A 255 5.60 -3.39 15.55
N VAL A 256 5.98 -4.63 15.18
CA VAL A 256 7.26 -4.91 14.50
C VAL A 256 7.28 -4.26 13.12
N ASN A 257 6.21 -4.36 12.37
CA ASN A 257 6.01 -3.63 11.13
C ASN A 257 5.08 -2.43 11.37
N GLN A 258 5.64 -1.33 11.91
CA GLN A 258 4.88 -0.12 12.19
C GLN A 258 4.52 0.65 10.91
N ALA A 259 5.42 0.62 9.93
CA ALA A 259 5.26 1.32 8.67
C ALA A 259 4.28 0.62 7.69
N GLY A 260 3.92 -0.64 7.97
CA GLY A 260 3.03 -1.41 7.10
C GLY A 260 3.66 -1.68 5.73
N VAL A 261 2.86 -1.52 4.69
CA VAL A 261 3.26 -1.75 3.29
C VAL A 261 3.74 -0.48 2.58
N ILE A 262 3.55 0.68 3.20
CA ILE A 262 3.81 2.01 2.61
C ILE A 262 5.26 2.17 2.12
N PRO A 263 6.30 1.78 2.88
CA PRO A 263 7.69 1.91 2.43
C PRO A 263 8.00 1.17 1.14
N ILE A 264 7.38 0.01 0.92
CA ILE A 264 7.57 -0.78 -0.29
C ILE A 264 6.93 -0.07 -1.48
N ILE A 265 5.72 0.48 -1.30
CA ILE A 265 5.04 1.24 -2.34
C ILE A 265 5.85 2.48 -2.72
N PHE A 266 6.44 3.17 -1.74
CA PHE A 266 7.28 4.34 -1.96
C PHE A 266 8.57 3.97 -2.71
N ALA A 267 9.26 2.93 -2.27
CA ALA A 267 10.48 2.46 -2.91
C ALA A 267 10.22 2.05 -4.37
N SER A 268 9.15 1.30 -4.63
CA SER A 268 8.77 0.90 -5.99
C SER A 268 8.40 2.10 -6.86
N SER A 269 7.64 3.07 -6.35
CA SER A 269 7.24 4.28 -7.09
C SER A 269 8.46 5.11 -7.49
N VAL A 270 9.42 5.32 -6.57
CA VAL A 270 10.65 6.08 -6.87
C VAL A 270 11.51 5.38 -7.91
N LEU A 271 11.65 4.05 -7.82
CA LEU A 271 12.45 3.28 -8.78
C LEU A 271 11.81 3.16 -10.16
N MET A 272 10.48 3.25 -10.24
CA MET A 272 9.77 3.28 -11.53
C MET A 272 9.96 4.60 -12.28
N PHE A 273 10.30 5.69 -11.62
CA PHE A 273 10.42 7.00 -12.26
C PHE A 273 11.49 7.05 -13.38
N PRO A 274 12.74 6.62 -13.16
CA PRO A 274 13.77 6.59 -14.20
C PRO A 274 13.39 5.70 -15.39
N THR A 275 12.83 4.52 -15.13
CA THR A 275 12.41 3.60 -16.19
C THR A 275 11.25 4.16 -17.01
N THR A 276 10.31 4.82 -16.36
CA THR A 276 9.19 5.49 -17.03
C THR A 276 9.67 6.62 -17.92
N ILE A 277 10.58 7.48 -17.43
CA ILE A 277 11.17 8.56 -18.24
C ILE A 277 11.94 7.98 -19.45
N ALA A 278 12.70 6.90 -19.26
CA ALA A 278 13.46 6.27 -20.34
C ALA A 278 12.58 5.68 -21.45
N GLN A 279 11.31 5.37 -21.17
CA GLN A 279 10.36 4.92 -22.18
C GLN A 279 9.81 6.08 -23.03
N PHE A 280 9.75 7.30 -22.47
CA PHE A 280 9.17 8.46 -23.17
C PHE A 280 10.21 9.30 -23.92
N VAL A 281 11.48 9.17 -23.54
CA VAL A 281 12.57 9.99 -24.09
C VAL A 281 13.46 9.14 -24.99
N ASP A 282 13.44 9.41 -26.29
CA ASP A 282 14.19 8.66 -27.31
C ASP A 282 15.66 9.14 -27.43
N ILE A 283 16.34 9.27 -26.29
CA ILE A 283 17.74 9.66 -26.21
C ILE A 283 18.56 8.44 -25.79
N PRO A 284 19.65 8.07 -26.53
CA PRO A 284 20.40 6.84 -26.26
C PRO A 284 20.90 6.69 -24.83
N TRP A 285 21.46 7.74 -24.23
CA TRP A 285 21.99 7.69 -22.86
C TRP A 285 20.86 7.51 -21.81
N VAL A 286 19.66 8.09 -22.05
CA VAL A 286 18.49 7.92 -21.15
C VAL A 286 18.00 6.47 -21.18
N LYS A 287 17.98 5.86 -22.37
CA LYS A 287 17.63 4.43 -22.52
C LYS A 287 18.63 3.53 -21.79
N THR A 288 19.94 3.83 -21.90
CA THR A 288 20.99 3.06 -21.19
C THR A 288 20.82 3.17 -19.67
N VAL A 289 20.57 4.38 -19.15
CA VAL A 289 20.27 4.57 -17.73
C VAL A 289 18.99 3.84 -17.34
N GLY A 290 17.93 3.91 -18.15
CA GLY A 290 16.68 3.18 -17.89
C GLY A 290 16.87 1.67 -17.83
N GLN A 291 17.76 1.10 -18.64
CA GLN A 291 18.11 -0.33 -18.60
C GLN A 291 18.80 -0.73 -17.28
N TRP A 292 19.62 0.12 -16.68
CA TRP A 292 20.21 -0.14 -15.38
C TRP A 292 19.19 -0.23 -14.25
N PHE A 293 18.09 0.53 -14.37
CA PHE A 293 16.97 0.51 -13.46
C PHE A 293 15.89 -0.53 -13.84
N ALA A 294 16.11 -1.31 -14.91
CA ALA A 294 15.18 -2.35 -15.31
C ALA A 294 15.02 -3.39 -14.20
N TRP A 295 13.81 -3.91 -14.08
CA TRP A 295 13.47 -4.88 -13.05
C TRP A 295 14.33 -6.15 -13.17
N GLY A 296 14.87 -6.61 -12.05
CA GLY A 296 15.75 -7.80 -12.01
C GLY A 296 17.23 -7.50 -12.19
N THR A 297 17.64 -6.26 -12.46
CA THR A 297 19.07 -5.91 -12.48
C THR A 297 19.63 -5.84 -11.06
N PRO A 298 20.92 -6.20 -10.84
CA PRO A 298 21.53 -6.11 -9.52
C PRO A 298 21.50 -4.71 -8.92
N LEU A 299 21.65 -3.68 -9.76
CA LEU A 299 21.60 -2.28 -9.34
C LEU A 299 20.20 -1.91 -8.83
N GLN A 300 19.16 -2.21 -9.61
CA GLN A 300 17.77 -1.96 -9.24
C GLN A 300 17.42 -2.69 -7.94
N THR A 301 17.79 -3.96 -7.83
CA THR A 301 17.52 -4.79 -6.63
C THR A 301 18.21 -4.21 -5.38
N SER A 302 19.47 -3.78 -5.50
CA SER A 302 20.21 -3.17 -4.38
C SER A 302 19.60 -1.84 -3.96
N LEU A 303 19.26 -0.97 -4.92
CA LEU A 303 18.59 0.30 -4.65
C LEU A 303 17.20 0.10 -4.06
N TYR A 304 16.48 -0.94 -4.49
CA TYR A 304 15.16 -1.25 -3.96
C TYR A 304 15.21 -1.58 -2.47
N VAL A 305 16.16 -2.44 -2.07
CA VAL A 305 16.41 -2.74 -0.65
C VAL A 305 16.79 -1.48 0.13
N LEU A 306 17.70 -0.68 -0.41
CA LEU A 306 18.15 0.55 0.23
C LEU A 306 16.99 1.54 0.43
N PHE A 307 16.15 1.72 -0.57
CA PHE A 307 14.97 2.60 -0.46
C PHE A 307 13.91 2.04 0.51
N ILE A 308 13.69 0.72 0.55
CA ILE A 308 12.82 0.11 1.55
C ILE A 308 13.33 0.41 2.96
N LEU A 309 14.63 0.23 3.22
CA LEU A 309 15.24 0.56 4.50
C LEU A 309 15.05 2.06 4.83
N PHE A 310 15.41 2.94 3.90
CA PHE A 310 15.28 4.38 4.06
C PHE A 310 13.84 4.80 4.35
N PHE A 311 12.88 4.40 3.52
CA PHE A 311 11.48 4.77 3.68
C PHE A 311 10.84 4.16 4.93
N THR A 312 11.28 2.97 5.36
CA THR A 312 10.78 2.36 6.62
C THR A 312 11.19 3.21 7.82
N TYR A 313 12.44 3.63 7.90
CA TYR A 313 12.90 4.52 8.96
C TYR A 313 12.23 5.88 8.87
N PHE A 314 12.22 6.48 7.69
CA PHE A 314 11.60 7.78 7.45
C PHE A 314 10.11 7.78 7.85
N TYR A 315 9.34 6.82 7.36
CA TYR A 315 7.91 6.74 7.64
C TYR A 315 7.64 6.49 9.13
N THR A 316 8.41 5.63 9.76
CA THR A 316 8.28 5.38 11.20
C THR A 316 8.56 6.63 12.03
N ALA A 317 9.61 7.39 11.68
CA ALA A 317 9.94 8.64 12.35
C ALA A 317 8.86 9.73 12.17
N VAL A 318 8.26 9.82 10.98
CA VAL A 318 7.21 10.81 10.68
C VAL A 318 5.86 10.41 11.30
N SER A 319 5.55 9.11 11.34
CA SER A 319 4.25 8.60 11.85
C SER A 319 4.16 8.54 13.36
N LEU A 320 5.29 8.37 14.05
CA LEU A 320 5.35 8.24 15.50
C LEU A 320 6.19 9.35 16.10
N ASN A 321 5.53 10.27 16.79
CA ASN A 321 6.22 11.27 17.61
C ASN A 321 6.53 10.69 19.00
N ILE A 322 7.73 10.17 19.17
CA ILE A 322 8.18 9.54 20.43
C ILE A 322 8.21 10.53 21.57
N THR A 323 8.53 11.80 21.27
CA THR A 323 8.56 12.88 22.28
C THR A 323 7.16 13.13 22.83
N ASP A 324 6.15 13.31 21.94
CA ASP A 324 4.77 13.48 22.37
C ASP A 324 4.24 12.28 23.14
N MET A 325 4.64 11.05 22.75
CA MET A 325 4.28 9.82 23.45
C MET A 325 4.85 9.82 24.88
N SER A 326 6.12 10.16 25.04
CA SER A 326 6.79 10.24 26.36
C SER A 326 6.15 11.32 27.24
N ASP A 327 5.85 12.49 26.67
CA ASP A 327 5.22 13.60 27.39
C ASP A 327 3.77 13.25 27.81
N ASN A 328 3.02 12.53 26.99
CA ASN A 328 1.69 12.04 27.34
C ASN A 328 1.74 11.04 28.50
N ILE A 329 2.71 10.12 28.51
CA ILE A 329 2.92 9.21 29.63
C ILE A 329 3.18 10.00 30.91
N LYS A 330 4.10 10.99 30.86
CA LYS A 330 4.46 11.84 31.97
C LYS A 330 3.25 12.66 32.47
N LYS A 331 2.51 13.31 31.58
CA LYS A 331 1.31 14.11 31.90
C LYS A 331 0.24 13.29 32.61
N ASN A 332 0.08 12.03 32.22
CA ASN A 332 -0.88 11.11 32.83
C ASN A 332 -0.37 10.41 34.10
N GLY A 333 0.82 10.81 34.62
CA GLY A 333 1.42 10.22 35.82
C GLY A 333 1.92 8.79 35.66
N GLY A 334 2.16 8.37 34.39
CA GLY A 334 2.72 7.08 34.07
C GLY A 334 4.25 7.11 34.03
N PHE A 335 4.87 5.97 34.27
CA PHE A 335 6.32 5.77 34.11
C PHE A 335 6.62 4.35 33.66
N ILE A 336 7.76 4.19 32.98
CA ILE A 336 8.28 2.87 32.63
C ILE A 336 9.09 2.35 33.82
N PRO A 337 8.84 1.11 34.31
CA PRO A 337 9.61 0.55 35.45
C PRO A 337 11.10 0.61 35.20
N GLY A 338 11.83 1.14 36.19
CA GLY A 338 13.28 1.32 36.10
C GLY A 338 13.77 2.57 35.39
N MET A 339 12.86 3.45 34.90
CA MET A 339 13.21 4.69 34.20
C MET A 339 12.55 5.93 34.78
N ARG A 340 13.27 7.05 34.77
CA ARG A 340 12.73 8.34 35.18
C ARG A 340 11.85 8.90 34.05
N PRO A 341 10.64 9.46 34.35
CA PRO A 341 9.79 10.13 33.35
C PRO A 341 10.53 11.31 32.70
N GLY A 342 10.29 11.51 31.42
CA GLY A 342 10.88 12.59 30.61
C GLY A 342 11.96 12.10 29.64
N LYS A 343 13.04 12.86 29.47
CA LYS A 343 14.08 12.56 28.46
C LYS A 343 14.63 11.12 28.49
N PRO A 344 14.94 10.51 29.66
CA PRO A 344 15.41 9.11 29.69
C PRO A 344 14.36 8.12 29.11
N THR A 345 13.06 8.40 29.31
CA THR A 345 11.97 7.59 28.73
C THR A 345 11.91 7.77 27.23
N THR A 346 12.08 9.00 26.73
CA THR A 346 12.14 9.28 25.28
C THR A 346 13.32 8.55 24.63
N ASP A 347 14.51 8.67 25.19
CA ASP A 347 15.73 8.02 24.67
C ASP A 347 15.61 6.48 24.64
N TYR A 348 14.97 5.91 25.65
CA TYR A 348 14.70 4.47 25.67
C TYR A 348 13.70 4.04 24.60
N LEU A 349 12.58 4.77 24.46
CA LEU A 349 11.57 4.48 23.45
C LEU A 349 12.15 4.61 22.05
N ASP A 350 12.96 5.65 21.80
CA ASP A 350 13.65 5.86 20.53
C ASP A 350 14.59 4.69 20.19
N LYS A 351 15.40 4.25 21.15
CA LYS A 351 16.30 3.10 20.98
C LYS A 351 15.54 1.79 20.70
N VAL A 352 14.40 1.58 21.37
CA VAL A 352 13.55 0.40 21.15
C VAL A 352 12.92 0.48 19.78
N MET A 353 12.37 1.65 19.40
CA MET A 353 11.75 1.88 18.10
C MET A 353 12.75 1.68 16.97
N SER A 354 13.94 2.25 17.04
CA SER A 354 14.97 2.10 16.01
C SER A 354 15.32 0.63 15.76
N ARG A 355 15.45 -0.17 16.84
CA ARG A 355 15.73 -1.62 16.72
C ARG A 355 14.56 -2.41 16.10
N ILE A 356 13.34 -2.08 16.50
CA ILE A 356 12.13 -2.72 15.95
C ILE A 356 11.98 -2.34 14.48
N THR A 357 12.20 -1.08 14.14
CA THR A 357 12.15 -0.57 12.76
C THR A 357 13.17 -1.27 11.86
N LEU A 358 14.41 -1.51 12.37
CA LEU A 358 15.40 -2.28 11.63
C LEU A 358 14.93 -3.69 11.32
N ALA A 359 14.37 -4.40 12.32
CA ALA A 359 13.83 -5.74 12.11
C ALA A 359 12.68 -5.74 11.10
N GLY A 360 11.77 -4.76 11.19
CA GLY A 360 10.69 -4.54 10.23
C GLY A 360 11.20 -4.24 8.81
N ALA A 361 12.22 -3.40 8.69
CA ALA A 361 12.81 -3.03 7.40
C ALA A 361 13.52 -4.21 6.71
N ILE A 362 14.26 -5.03 7.48
CA ILE A 362 14.86 -6.27 6.97
C ILE A 362 13.78 -7.24 6.51
N PHE A 363 12.72 -7.41 7.30
CA PHE A 363 11.57 -8.23 6.93
C PHE A 363 10.93 -7.76 5.62
N LEU A 364 10.65 -6.46 5.47
CA LEU A 364 10.07 -5.90 4.25
C LEU A 364 10.99 -6.10 3.05
N SER A 365 12.30 -5.91 3.21
CA SER A 365 13.29 -6.13 2.16
C SER A 365 13.35 -7.59 1.73
N LEU A 366 13.32 -8.52 2.69
CA LEU A 366 13.34 -9.95 2.40
C LEU A 366 12.11 -10.37 1.59
N ILE A 367 10.90 -9.90 1.97
CA ILE A 367 9.68 -10.20 1.22
C ILE A 367 9.71 -9.57 -0.16
N ALA A 368 10.24 -8.35 -0.29
CA ALA A 368 10.34 -7.66 -1.56
C ALA A 368 11.24 -8.38 -2.57
N LEU A 369 12.26 -9.12 -2.08
CA LEU A 369 13.18 -9.91 -2.90
C LEU A 369 12.66 -11.31 -3.23
N MET A 370 11.67 -11.82 -2.48
CA MET A 370 11.16 -13.19 -2.65
C MET A 370 10.69 -13.54 -4.07
N PRO A 371 10.05 -12.63 -4.85
CA PRO A 371 9.67 -12.95 -6.22
C PRO A 371 10.85 -13.42 -7.09
N ASN A 372 12.00 -12.76 -6.95
CA ASN A 372 13.20 -13.10 -7.70
C ASN A 372 13.73 -14.49 -7.30
N VAL A 373 13.71 -14.79 -6.00
CA VAL A 373 14.13 -16.10 -5.47
C VAL A 373 13.18 -17.22 -5.92
N ILE A 374 11.87 -16.96 -5.86
CA ILE A 374 10.85 -17.91 -6.28
C ILE A 374 10.98 -18.21 -7.79
N GLY A 375 11.10 -17.18 -8.63
CA GLY A 375 11.28 -17.34 -10.07
C GLY A 375 12.52 -18.19 -10.40
N TRP A 376 13.63 -17.93 -9.71
CA TRP A 376 14.86 -18.70 -9.88
C TRP A 376 14.71 -20.18 -9.45
N MET A 377 14.03 -20.46 -8.33
CA MET A 377 13.85 -21.81 -7.80
C MET A 377 12.83 -22.63 -8.58
N THR A 378 11.70 -22.02 -8.96
CA THR A 378 10.57 -22.73 -9.56
C THR A 378 10.54 -22.68 -11.08
N LYS A 379 11.37 -21.84 -11.71
CA LYS A 379 11.38 -21.54 -13.15
C LYS A 379 10.00 -21.05 -13.66
N ILE A 380 9.18 -20.56 -12.78
CA ILE A 380 7.88 -19.99 -13.10
C ILE A 380 8.07 -18.47 -13.19
N GLU A 381 8.16 -17.95 -14.40
CA GLU A 381 8.29 -16.52 -14.68
C GLU A 381 6.91 -15.94 -15.05
N GLY A 382 6.74 -14.63 -14.89
CA GLY A 382 5.50 -13.95 -15.29
C GLY A 382 4.33 -14.07 -14.29
N ILE A 383 4.49 -14.81 -13.21
CA ILE A 383 3.52 -14.74 -12.11
C ILE A 383 3.89 -13.58 -11.21
N TYR A 384 3.23 -12.46 -11.41
CA TYR A 384 3.39 -11.25 -10.62
C TYR A 384 2.81 -11.37 -9.18
N PHE A 385 2.56 -12.59 -8.73
CA PHE A 385 2.14 -12.90 -7.35
C PHE A 385 3.35 -12.87 -6.41
N GLY A 386 4.08 -11.75 -6.47
CA GLY A 386 5.31 -11.55 -5.72
C GLY A 386 5.08 -11.14 -4.27
N GLY A 387 6.15 -11.16 -3.49
CA GLY A 387 6.14 -10.85 -2.07
C GLY A 387 5.50 -9.51 -1.71
N THR A 388 5.66 -8.48 -2.57
CA THR A 388 5.03 -7.17 -2.39
C THR A 388 3.50 -7.23 -2.51
N ALA A 389 2.99 -7.95 -3.51
CA ALA A 389 1.55 -8.14 -3.70
C ALA A 389 0.94 -8.94 -2.54
N LEU A 390 1.58 -10.05 -2.15
CA LEU A 390 1.16 -10.82 -0.99
C LEU A 390 1.15 -9.99 0.29
N LEU A 391 2.18 -9.18 0.51
CA LEU A 391 2.27 -8.32 1.69
C LEU A 391 1.15 -7.28 1.71
N ILE A 392 0.83 -6.67 0.55
CA ILE A 392 -0.27 -5.72 0.43
C ILE A 392 -1.60 -6.43 0.68
N VAL A 393 -1.83 -7.58 0.04
CA VAL A 393 -3.09 -8.33 0.20
C VAL A 393 -3.29 -8.76 1.65
N VAL A 394 -2.28 -9.37 2.28
CA VAL A 394 -2.35 -9.82 3.67
C VAL A 394 -2.46 -8.63 4.63
N GLY A 395 -1.67 -7.57 4.41
CA GLY A 395 -1.68 -6.37 5.26
C GLY A 395 -3.04 -5.68 5.25
N VAL A 396 -3.59 -5.43 4.07
CA VAL A 396 -4.91 -4.79 3.92
C VAL A 396 -6.03 -5.68 4.48
N ALA A 397 -5.96 -7.00 4.26
CA ALA A 397 -6.93 -7.92 4.84
C ALA A 397 -6.89 -7.90 6.36
N LEU A 398 -5.69 -7.94 6.98
CA LEU A 398 -5.52 -7.89 8.43
C LEU A 398 -6.01 -6.56 9.03
N ASP A 399 -5.68 -5.43 8.40
CA ASP A 399 -6.11 -4.11 8.88
C ASP A 399 -7.63 -3.95 8.77
N THR A 400 -8.24 -4.43 7.68
CA THR A 400 -9.68 -4.42 7.48
C THR A 400 -10.39 -5.32 8.50
N MET A 401 -9.84 -6.52 8.77
CA MET A 401 -10.37 -7.43 9.79
C MET A 401 -10.32 -6.82 11.19
N LYS A 402 -9.21 -6.17 11.57
CA LYS A 402 -9.08 -5.47 12.86
C LYS A 402 -10.11 -4.35 13.00
N GLN A 403 -10.38 -3.61 11.92
CA GLN A 403 -11.39 -2.56 11.93
C GLN A 403 -12.80 -3.15 12.09
N ILE A 404 -13.11 -4.25 11.41
CA ILE A 404 -14.37 -4.98 11.60
C ILE A 404 -14.52 -5.45 13.05
N GLU A 405 -13.49 -6.08 13.62
CA GLU A 405 -13.49 -6.53 15.00
C GLU A 405 -13.73 -5.37 15.99
N SER A 406 -13.10 -4.23 15.78
CA SER A 406 -13.29 -3.04 16.61
C SER A 406 -14.73 -2.50 16.55
N LEU A 407 -15.34 -2.49 15.35
CA LEU A 407 -16.73 -2.07 15.17
C LEU A 407 -17.71 -3.04 15.84
N VAL A 408 -17.45 -4.33 15.80
CA VAL A 408 -18.26 -5.35 16.49
C VAL A 408 -18.15 -5.19 18.00
N LEU A 409 -16.95 -5.00 18.55
CA LEU A 409 -16.72 -4.81 19.98
C LEU A 409 -17.39 -3.55 20.53
N MET A 410 -17.30 -2.41 19.83
CA MET A 410 -17.93 -1.17 20.26
C MET A 410 -19.45 -1.33 20.42
N ARG A 411 -20.10 -2.13 19.59
CA ARG A 411 -21.56 -2.36 19.70
C ARG A 411 -21.96 -3.34 20.80
N HIS A 412 -21.14 -4.33 21.11
CA HIS A 412 -21.41 -5.19 22.27
C HIS A 412 -21.43 -4.38 23.56
N TYR A 413 -20.55 -3.38 23.71
CA TYR A 413 -20.57 -2.48 24.88
C TYR A 413 -21.82 -1.59 24.94
N HIS A 414 -22.32 -1.08 23.83
CA HIS A 414 -23.58 -0.30 23.79
C HIS A 414 -24.82 -1.15 24.10
N GLY A 415 -24.79 -2.46 23.86
CA GLY A 415 -25.88 -3.37 24.21
C GLY A 415 -26.01 -3.67 25.71
N PHE A 416 -24.92 -3.51 26.48
CA PHE A 416 -24.92 -3.71 27.93
C PHE A 416 -25.33 -2.44 28.73
N MET A 417 -25.45 -1.28 28.09
CA MET A 417 -25.84 -0.01 28.72
C MET A 417 -27.30 0.39 28.41
N LYS A 418 -28.07 -0.49 27.80
CA LYS A 418 -29.53 -0.44 27.72
C LYS A 418 -30.10 -1.54 28.60
#